data_01d639f83cf09ce0730f70aae9134ab6
#
_entry.id   01d639f83cf09ce0730f70aae9134ab6
#
_cell.length_a   1.000
_cell.length_b   1.000
_cell.length_c   1.000
_cell.angle_alpha   90.00
_cell.angle_beta   90.00
_cell.angle_gamma   90.00
#
_symmetry.space_group_name_H-M   'P 1'
#
loop_
_entity.id
_entity.type
_entity.pdbx_description
1 polymer ?
#
loop_
_entity_poly.entity_id
_entity_poly.type
_entity_poly.pdbx_seq_one_letter_code
_entity_poly.pdbx_strand_id
1 'polypeptide(L)'
;MYRSRLGKNLGKITLDYVSSLNDDIQIAMYDILGSQAHVIMLYENKIIVKKDLKKILTGLEFLKKENFRKKSSSEDIHELIESLLIKKIGIDAGGKMHTARSRNDQVALDIRMKIRDDTNIICQCLLDTIKSLVKLAKKHQETIIPLYTHLQ
;
A
#
# COMPACT_ATOMS: atom_id res chain seq x y z
N MET A 1 -12.34 -13.33 -6.42
CA MET A 1 -13.41 -14.27 -6.85
C MET A 1 -13.53 -14.49 -8.35
N TYR A 2 -12.77 -13.80 -9.17
CA TYR A 2 -12.76 -14.05 -10.61
C TYR A 2 -12.34 -15.49 -10.96
N ARG A 3 -11.49 -16.11 -10.12
CA ARG A 3 -10.96 -17.48 -10.30
C ARG A 3 -11.90 -18.61 -9.88
N SER A 4 -12.97 -18.34 -9.15
CA SER A 4 -13.91 -19.38 -8.69
C SER A 4 -14.58 -20.13 -9.84
N ARG A 5 -14.66 -19.52 -11.03
CA ARG A 5 -15.22 -20.14 -12.24
C ARG A 5 -14.25 -21.07 -12.98
N LEU A 6 -12.95 -20.90 -12.79
CA LEU A 6 -11.93 -21.70 -13.50
C LEU A 6 -11.51 -22.95 -12.74
N GLY A 7 -11.84 -23.06 -11.44
CA GLY A 7 -11.70 -24.28 -10.63
C GLY A 7 -10.28 -24.84 -10.48
N LYS A 8 -9.25 -24.19 -11.07
CA LYS A 8 -7.85 -24.63 -11.01
C LYS A 8 -6.93 -23.47 -10.62
N ASN A 9 -5.93 -23.77 -9.81
CA ASN A 9 -4.84 -22.83 -9.54
C ASN A 9 -3.99 -22.64 -10.80
N LEU A 10 -3.46 -21.43 -10.97
CA LEU A 10 -2.49 -21.14 -12.03
C LEU A 10 -1.24 -22.00 -11.82
N GLY A 11 -0.68 -22.50 -12.93
CA GLY A 11 0.64 -23.14 -12.90
C GLY A 11 1.71 -22.15 -12.39
N LYS A 12 2.77 -22.67 -11.77
CA LYS A 12 3.83 -21.84 -11.17
C LYS A 12 4.40 -20.81 -12.16
N ILE A 13 4.73 -21.23 -13.38
CA ILE A 13 5.28 -20.36 -14.44
C ILE A 13 4.31 -19.21 -14.77
N THR A 14 3.01 -19.52 -14.89
CA THR A 14 2.00 -18.51 -15.18
C THR A 14 1.85 -17.54 -14.02
N LEU A 15 1.85 -18.04 -12.78
CA LEU A 15 1.77 -17.19 -11.59
C LEU A 15 2.98 -16.25 -11.49
N ASP A 16 4.19 -16.78 -11.71
CA ASP A 16 5.43 -15.99 -11.68
C ASP A 16 5.43 -14.88 -12.75
N TYR A 17 4.81 -15.14 -13.91
CA TYR A 17 4.71 -14.15 -14.99
C TYR A 17 3.68 -13.03 -14.72
N VAL A 18 2.53 -13.36 -14.12
CA VAL A 18 1.44 -12.40 -13.90
C VAL A 18 1.47 -11.74 -12.53
N SER A 19 2.29 -12.25 -11.59
CA SER A 19 2.29 -11.75 -10.21
C SER A 19 3.00 -10.42 -10.09
N SER A 20 2.32 -9.43 -9.54
CA SER A 20 2.87 -8.15 -9.11
C SER A 20 3.19 -8.09 -7.60
N LEU A 21 2.98 -9.21 -6.88
CA LEU A 21 3.00 -9.25 -5.42
C LEU A 21 4.26 -8.64 -4.80
N ASN A 22 5.45 -8.89 -5.37
CA ASN A 22 6.71 -8.39 -4.81
C ASN A 22 6.80 -6.85 -4.85
N ASP A 23 6.27 -6.24 -5.91
CA ASP A 23 6.24 -4.78 -6.07
C ASP A 23 5.11 -4.17 -5.23
N ASP A 24 3.97 -4.87 -5.13
CA ASP A 24 2.78 -4.42 -4.42
C ASP A 24 2.91 -4.41 -2.90
N ILE A 25 3.87 -5.13 -2.33
CA ILE A 25 4.08 -5.18 -0.87
C ILE A 25 4.19 -3.77 -0.27
N GLN A 26 4.78 -2.83 -0.99
CA GLN A 26 4.94 -1.45 -0.53
C GLN A 26 3.61 -0.66 -0.45
N ILE A 27 2.53 -1.13 -1.08
CA ILE A 27 1.20 -0.55 -0.98
C ILE A 27 0.27 -1.30 -0.03
N ALA A 28 0.72 -2.41 0.58
CA ALA A 28 -0.10 -3.25 1.47
C ALA A 28 -0.79 -2.49 2.60
N MET A 29 -0.08 -1.53 3.22
CA MET A 29 -0.64 -0.73 4.32
C MET A 29 -1.72 0.22 3.85
N TYR A 30 -1.58 0.75 2.64
CA TYR A 30 -2.58 1.64 2.03
C TYR A 30 -3.82 0.85 1.63
N ASP A 31 -3.67 -0.37 1.11
CA ASP A 31 -4.81 -1.26 0.83
C ASP A 31 -5.59 -1.60 2.11
N ILE A 32 -4.91 -1.89 3.21
CA ILE A 32 -5.58 -2.13 4.50
C ILE A 32 -6.35 -0.87 4.94
N LEU A 33 -5.75 0.31 4.88
CA LEU A 33 -6.41 1.57 5.25
C LEU A 33 -7.60 1.89 4.34
N GLY A 34 -7.42 1.77 3.03
CA GLY A 34 -8.50 1.93 2.05
C GLY A 34 -9.64 0.95 2.26
N SER A 35 -9.32 -0.31 2.58
CA SER A 35 -10.32 -1.35 2.88
C SER A 35 -11.06 -1.07 4.19
N GLN A 36 -10.39 -0.54 5.22
CA GLN A 36 -11.07 -0.10 6.45
C GLN A 36 -12.08 1.02 6.19
N ALA A 37 -11.68 2.05 5.42
CA ALA A 37 -12.58 3.13 5.04
C ALA A 37 -13.78 2.62 4.22
N HIS A 38 -13.52 1.71 3.27
CA HIS A 38 -14.55 1.11 2.44
C HIS A 38 -15.60 0.34 3.25
N VAL A 39 -15.18 -0.51 4.20
CA VAL A 39 -16.16 -1.28 5.00
C VAL A 39 -16.93 -0.41 5.99
N ILE A 40 -16.35 0.71 6.45
CA ILE A 40 -17.10 1.70 7.25
C ILE A 40 -18.20 2.32 6.37
N MET A 41 -17.89 2.73 5.16
CA MET A 41 -18.87 3.24 4.20
C MET A 41 -19.96 2.21 3.89
N LEU A 42 -19.62 0.93 3.70
CA LEU A 42 -20.61 -0.14 3.50
C LEU A 42 -21.58 -0.25 4.68
N TYR A 43 -21.09 -0.12 5.90
CA TYR A 43 -21.92 -0.14 7.09
C TYR A 43 -22.82 1.10 7.20
N GLU A 44 -22.30 2.29 6.97
CA GLU A 44 -23.06 3.55 7.01
C GLU A 44 -24.22 3.53 5.99
N ASN A 45 -23.97 2.92 4.83
CA ASN A 45 -25.00 2.73 3.79
C ASN A 45 -25.87 1.46 4.03
N LYS A 46 -25.78 0.81 5.21
CA LYS A 46 -26.58 -0.36 5.59
C LYS A 46 -26.42 -1.59 4.67
N ILE A 47 -25.32 -1.66 3.93
CA ILE A 47 -24.99 -2.80 3.04
C ILE A 47 -24.47 -3.98 3.85
N ILE A 48 -23.74 -3.73 4.94
CA ILE A 48 -23.26 -4.74 5.88
C ILE A 48 -23.76 -4.44 7.31
N VAL A 49 -23.85 -5.48 8.13
CA VAL A 49 -24.28 -5.33 9.53
C VAL A 49 -23.10 -5.02 10.45
N LYS A 50 -23.37 -4.40 11.60
CA LYS A 50 -22.36 -4.00 12.61
C LYS A 50 -21.46 -5.16 13.05
N LYS A 51 -21.98 -6.39 13.10
CA LYS A 51 -21.22 -7.59 13.46
C LYS A 51 -20.10 -7.86 12.44
N ASP A 52 -20.42 -7.76 11.15
CA ASP A 52 -19.46 -7.99 10.06
C ASP A 52 -18.43 -6.87 10.00
N LEU A 53 -18.86 -5.61 10.12
CA LEU A 53 -17.97 -4.46 10.24
C LEU A 53 -16.90 -4.68 11.32
N LYS A 54 -17.32 -5.01 12.55
CA LYS A 54 -16.39 -5.24 13.66
C LYS A 54 -15.38 -6.36 13.35
N LYS A 55 -15.86 -7.49 12.79
CA LYS A 55 -14.99 -8.62 12.44
C LYS A 55 -13.96 -8.21 11.39
N ILE A 56 -14.39 -7.53 10.33
CA ILE A 56 -13.50 -7.11 9.23
C ILE A 56 -12.47 -6.12 9.75
N LEU A 57 -12.86 -5.07 10.47
CA LEU A 57 -11.93 -4.09 11.02
C LEU A 57 -10.90 -4.73 11.94
N THR A 58 -11.33 -5.61 12.86
CA THR A 58 -10.41 -6.34 13.76
C THR A 58 -9.45 -7.24 12.97
N GLY A 59 -9.95 -7.91 11.93
CA GLY A 59 -9.12 -8.74 11.05
C GLY A 59 -8.08 -7.92 10.29
N LEU A 60 -8.46 -6.77 9.73
CA LEU A 60 -7.56 -5.86 9.02
C LEU A 60 -6.49 -5.26 9.96
N GLU A 61 -6.87 -4.86 11.19
CA GLU A 61 -5.89 -4.40 12.20
C GLU A 61 -4.86 -5.47 12.54
N PHE A 62 -5.27 -6.73 12.62
CA PHE A 62 -4.32 -7.81 12.82
C PHE A 62 -3.37 -7.95 11.63
N LEU A 63 -3.86 -7.82 10.39
CA LEU A 63 -3.05 -7.95 9.18
C LEU A 63 -1.99 -6.84 9.03
N LYS A 64 -2.14 -5.68 9.66
CA LYS A 64 -1.10 -4.63 9.70
C LYS A 64 0.23 -5.11 10.30
N LYS A 65 0.19 -6.15 11.14
CA LYS A 65 1.38 -6.72 11.80
C LYS A 65 1.99 -7.89 11.02
N GLU A 66 1.37 -8.30 9.91
CA GLU A 66 1.83 -9.44 9.13
C GLU A 66 3.02 -9.08 8.22
N ASN A 67 3.91 -10.05 8.04
CA ASN A 67 5.00 -9.93 7.08
C ASN A 67 4.58 -10.55 5.74
N PHE A 68 4.11 -9.73 4.82
CA PHE A 68 3.63 -10.16 3.50
C PHE A 68 4.76 -10.74 2.62
N ARG A 69 6.02 -10.35 2.82
CA ARG A 69 7.17 -10.86 2.02
C ARG A 69 7.39 -12.36 2.11
N LYS A 70 6.88 -13.00 3.15
CA LYS A 70 7.02 -14.45 3.35
C LYS A 70 5.88 -15.27 2.71
N LYS A 71 4.95 -14.63 2.02
CA LYS A 71 3.72 -15.27 1.53
C LYS A 71 3.62 -15.10 0.01
N SER A 72 3.99 -16.13 -0.74
CA SER A 72 4.23 -16.07 -2.19
C SER A 72 3.16 -16.75 -3.07
N SER A 73 1.92 -16.90 -2.61
CA SER A 73 0.93 -17.72 -3.31
C SER A 73 -0.22 -16.96 -4.00
N SER A 74 -0.15 -15.62 -4.03
CA SER A 74 -1.19 -14.77 -4.61
C SER A 74 -0.66 -13.98 -5.81
N GLU A 75 -1.55 -13.54 -6.68
CA GLU A 75 -1.23 -12.78 -7.87
C GLU A 75 -0.82 -11.35 -7.52
N ASP A 76 -1.57 -10.73 -6.58
CA ASP A 76 -1.34 -9.38 -6.10
C ASP A 76 -1.50 -9.29 -4.57
N ILE A 77 -1.13 -8.14 -4.00
CA ILE A 77 -1.25 -7.89 -2.56
C ILE A 77 -2.71 -7.84 -2.10
N HIS A 78 -3.61 -7.37 -2.93
CA HIS A 78 -5.03 -7.23 -2.62
C HIS A 78 -5.70 -8.59 -2.45
N GLU A 79 -5.41 -9.54 -3.37
CA GLU A 79 -5.86 -10.94 -3.25
C GLU A 79 -5.28 -11.59 -2.00
N LEU A 80 -4.01 -11.34 -1.70
CA LEU A 80 -3.35 -11.87 -0.51
C LEU A 80 -4.04 -11.37 0.77
N ILE A 81 -4.27 -10.07 0.89
CA ILE A 81 -4.92 -9.46 2.06
C ILE A 81 -6.35 -10.01 2.21
N GLU A 82 -7.13 -10.06 1.13
CA GLU A 82 -8.49 -10.63 1.15
C GLU A 82 -8.48 -12.10 1.59
N SER A 83 -7.60 -12.92 1.03
CA SER A 83 -7.50 -14.35 1.36
C SER A 83 -7.09 -14.59 2.82
N LEU A 84 -6.14 -13.81 3.34
CA LEU A 84 -5.72 -13.87 4.74
C LEU A 84 -6.82 -13.39 5.69
N LEU A 85 -7.56 -12.36 5.32
CA LEU A 85 -8.71 -11.89 6.07
C LEU A 85 -9.79 -12.97 6.16
N ILE A 86 -10.18 -13.55 5.01
CA ILE A 86 -11.17 -14.64 4.94
C ILE A 86 -10.73 -15.83 5.78
N LYS A 87 -9.44 -16.23 5.69
CA LYS A 87 -8.88 -17.32 6.49
C LYS A 87 -9.00 -17.05 8.00
N LYS A 88 -8.89 -15.79 8.41
CA LYS A 88 -8.91 -15.39 9.82
C LYS A 88 -10.32 -15.25 10.40
N ILE A 89 -11.24 -14.63 9.65
CA ILE A 89 -12.57 -14.26 10.18
C ILE A 89 -13.73 -15.03 9.54
N GLY A 90 -13.44 -15.92 8.59
CA GLY A 90 -14.42 -16.72 7.83
C GLY A 90 -14.93 -16.01 6.59
N ILE A 91 -15.42 -16.80 5.61
CA ILE A 91 -15.90 -16.32 4.31
C ILE A 91 -17.13 -15.44 4.43
N ASP A 92 -18.03 -15.73 5.36
CA ASP A 92 -19.31 -15.00 5.53
C ASP A 92 -19.12 -13.52 5.86
N ALA A 93 -18.10 -13.19 6.62
CA ALA A 93 -17.75 -11.80 6.95
C ALA A 93 -16.65 -11.27 6.03
N GLY A 94 -15.56 -12.02 5.83
CA GLY A 94 -14.39 -11.59 5.07
C GLY A 94 -14.70 -11.34 3.61
N GLY A 95 -15.54 -12.18 3.00
CA GLY A 95 -15.96 -12.02 1.60
C GLY A 95 -16.79 -10.76 1.33
N LYS A 96 -17.33 -10.11 2.38
CA LYS A 96 -18.06 -8.84 2.23
C LYS A 96 -17.16 -7.62 2.11
N MET A 97 -15.88 -7.73 2.42
CA MET A 97 -14.94 -6.61 2.37
C MET A 97 -14.87 -5.97 0.98
N HIS A 98 -14.97 -6.76 -0.07
CA HIS A 98 -14.87 -6.29 -1.46
C HIS A 98 -16.23 -5.96 -2.10
N THR A 99 -17.33 -5.96 -1.34
CA THR A 99 -18.67 -5.68 -1.87
C THR A 99 -18.71 -4.30 -2.53
N ALA A 100 -19.28 -4.24 -3.75
CA ALA A 100 -19.44 -3.01 -4.54
C ALA A 100 -18.14 -2.22 -4.79
N ARG A 101 -16.97 -2.89 -4.82
CA ARG A 101 -15.66 -2.27 -5.07
C ARG A 101 -15.03 -2.85 -6.33
N SER A 102 -14.51 -2.00 -7.21
CA SER A 102 -13.64 -2.40 -8.32
C SER A 102 -12.20 -2.55 -7.83
N ARG A 103 -11.50 -3.57 -8.35
CA ARG A 103 -10.05 -3.70 -8.13
C ARG A 103 -9.29 -2.47 -8.65
N ASN A 104 -9.73 -1.89 -9.77
CA ASN A 104 -9.10 -0.71 -10.35
C ASN A 104 -9.19 0.51 -9.42
N ASP A 105 -10.33 0.72 -8.75
CA ASP A 105 -10.50 1.81 -7.79
C ASP A 105 -9.61 1.60 -6.57
N GLN A 106 -9.47 0.36 -6.11
CA GLN A 106 -8.63 -0.05 -5.01
C GLN A 106 -7.16 0.27 -5.29
N VAL A 107 -6.63 -0.23 -6.41
CA VAL A 107 -5.24 0.00 -6.84
C VAL A 107 -4.96 1.49 -7.02
N ALA A 108 -5.88 2.24 -7.68
CA ALA A 108 -5.71 3.67 -7.91
C ALA A 108 -5.66 4.47 -6.60
N LEU A 109 -6.47 4.10 -5.61
CA LEU A 109 -6.46 4.73 -4.28
C LEU A 109 -5.12 4.49 -3.57
N ASP A 110 -4.67 3.23 -3.55
CA ASP A 110 -3.47 2.83 -2.81
C ASP A 110 -2.21 3.49 -3.37
N ILE A 111 -2.08 3.51 -4.70
CA ILE A 111 -0.99 4.20 -5.40
C ILE A 111 -1.02 5.71 -5.09
N ARG A 112 -2.18 6.36 -5.11
CA ARG A 112 -2.29 7.78 -4.79
C ARG A 112 -1.90 8.09 -3.34
N MET A 113 -2.30 7.25 -2.39
CA MET A 113 -1.92 7.43 -0.98
C MET A 113 -0.40 7.28 -0.82
N LYS A 114 0.19 6.25 -1.44
CA LYS A 114 1.64 6.06 -1.42
C LYS A 114 2.40 7.23 -2.05
N ILE A 115 2.01 7.68 -3.24
CA ILE A 115 2.65 8.82 -3.92
C ILE A 115 2.61 10.07 -3.03
N ARG A 116 1.49 10.32 -2.34
CA ARG A 116 1.39 11.47 -1.43
C ARG A 116 2.38 11.39 -0.29
N ASP A 117 2.53 10.22 0.33
CA ASP A 117 3.48 10.02 1.42
C ASP A 117 4.93 10.11 0.93
N ASP A 118 5.25 9.48 -0.21
CA ASP A 118 6.57 9.59 -0.82
C ASP A 118 6.93 11.04 -1.20
N THR A 119 5.95 11.81 -1.71
CA THR A 119 6.13 13.24 -2.00
C THR A 119 6.46 14.03 -0.74
N ASN A 120 5.77 13.76 0.37
CA ASN A 120 6.07 14.41 1.66
C ASN A 120 7.49 14.09 2.14
N ILE A 121 7.95 12.85 1.97
CA ILE A 121 9.33 12.44 2.30
C ILE A 121 10.33 13.21 1.44
N ILE A 122 10.10 13.29 0.12
CA ILE A 122 10.97 14.03 -0.80
C ILE A 122 11.04 15.52 -0.41
N CYS A 123 9.90 16.14 -0.12
CA CYS A 123 9.85 17.54 0.35
C CYS A 123 10.67 17.72 1.63
N GLN A 124 10.57 16.81 2.58
CA GLN A 124 11.37 16.87 3.80
C GLN A 124 12.88 16.77 3.52
N CYS A 125 13.29 15.83 2.66
CA CYS A 125 14.69 15.69 2.25
C CYS A 125 15.23 16.96 1.57
N LEU A 126 14.42 17.61 0.70
CA LEU A 126 14.78 18.88 0.07
C LEU A 126 14.96 20.00 1.10
N LEU A 127 14.05 20.13 2.06
CA LEU A 127 14.16 21.11 3.14
C LEU A 127 15.43 20.91 3.99
N ASP A 128 15.78 19.68 4.30
CA ASP A 128 16.98 19.36 5.06
C ASP A 128 18.26 19.63 4.26
N THR A 129 18.23 19.41 2.95
CA THR A 129 19.31 19.81 2.03
C THR A 129 19.48 21.32 2.02
N ILE A 130 18.41 22.09 1.85
CA ILE A 130 18.44 23.57 1.87
C ILE A 130 18.99 24.07 3.19
N LYS A 131 18.53 23.55 4.34
CA LYS A 131 19.06 23.91 5.66
C LYS A 131 20.58 23.68 5.77
N SER A 132 21.04 22.53 5.24
CA SER A 132 22.47 22.19 5.24
C SER A 132 23.30 23.15 4.41
N LEU A 133 22.82 23.50 3.20
CA LEU A 133 23.45 24.48 2.32
C LEU A 133 23.51 25.88 2.94
N VAL A 134 22.39 26.34 3.53
CA VAL A 134 22.33 27.63 4.22
C VAL A 134 23.29 27.66 5.42
N LYS A 135 23.38 26.58 6.20
CA LYS A 135 24.33 26.48 7.30
C LYS A 135 25.77 26.55 6.81
N LEU A 136 26.09 25.87 5.71
CA LEU A 136 27.42 25.89 5.11
C LEU A 136 27.77 27.28 4.56
N ALA A 137 26.85 27.92 3.83
CA ALA A 137 27.02 29.27 3.33
C ALA A 137 27.29 30.29 4.47
N LYS A 138 26.50 30.24 5.55
CA LYS A 138 26.71 31.09 6.73
C LYS A 138 28.08 30.86 7.38
N LYS A 139 28.56 29.62 7.43
CA LYS A 139 29.88 29.29 7.99
C LYS A 139 31.03 29.85 7.16
N HIS A 140 30.87 29.93 5.84
CA HIS A 140 31.92 30.27 4.91
C HIS A 140 31.69 31.58 4.15
N GLN A 141 30.84 32.48 4.67
CA GLN A 141 30.50 33.75 4.02
C GLN A 141 31.70 34.67 3.79
N GLU A 142 32.74 34.58 4.65
CA GLU A 142 33.97 35.36 4.55
C GLU A 142 35.14 34.56 3.93
N THR A 143 34.89 33.32 3.49
CA THR A 143 35.94 32.47 2.93
C THR A 143 36.21 32.84 1.47
N ILE A 144 37.42 33.29 1.19
CA ILE A 144 37.88 33.60 -0.17
C ILE A 144 38.43 32.33 -0.78
N ILE A 145 37.98 31.98 -2.01
CA ILE A 145 38.46 30.83 -2.76
C ILE A 145 39.00 31.30 -4.13
N PRO A 146 40.09 30.73 -4.65
CA PRO A 146 40.52 30.99 -6.02
C PRO A 146 39.51 30.35 -7.00
N LEU A 147 39.16 31.10 -8.03
CA LEU A 147 38.32 30.61 -9.10
C LEU A 147 39.12 30.68 -10.42
N TYR A 148 39.14 29.56 -11.10
CA TYR A 148 39.87 29.43 -12.38
C TYR A 148 38.90 29.26 -13.54
N THR A 149 39.19 29.91 -14.67
CA THR A 149 38.47 29.71 -15.92
C THR A 149 39.43 29.06 -16.91
N HIS A 150 39.06 27.98 -17.55
CA HIS A 150 39.90 27.22 -18.48
C HIS A 150 41.29 26.80 -17.91
N LEU A 151 41.32 26.40 -16.65
CA LEU A 151 42.54 26.03 -15.91
C LEU A 151 43.54 27.18 -15.68
N GLN A 152 43.12 28.44 -15.81
CA GLN A 152 43.92 29.63 -15.57
C GLN A 152 43.26 30.55 -14.56
#